data_a4062c0276de7e0f6041cb2251b57a8f
#
_entry.id   a4062c0276de7e0f6041cb2251b57a8f
#
_cell.length_a   1.000
_cell.length_b   1.000
_cell.length_c   1.000
_cell.angle_alpha   90.00
_cell.angle_beta   90.00
_cell.angle_gamma   90.00
#
_symmetry.space_group_name_H-M   'P 1'
#
loop_
_entity.id
_entity.type
_entity.pdbx_description
1 polymer ?
#
loop_
_entity_poly.entity_id
_entity_poly.type
_entity_poly.pdbx_seq_one_letter_code
_entity_poly.pdbx_strand_id
1 'polypeptide(L)'
;MYKMDEKLKTTISLVVQLSKQNSEFDSELRKALGVGNISNSAFPSEKRIEHIEKYLGLDYYVDNQQSLIDYCFISEPDVRAQLISDNREMMRFRYGTRYHSICFDEFCRYAHLQAEMLLNYFYDRVDGSVKETINHIKRHNPTALFKDKTKSLGDISYNSKLWAFKAEFRMEYETNIILDYLRRIRNESSHRSPENEDKTIHDYKKQLINIGMPLKPDGEVDFYKLENGSSTSKMNVYKNVVENSDWYKDYKYLIWLHKESFDEVINAVDELKQTVKDNISA
;
A
#
# COMPACT_ATOMS: atom_id res chain seq x y z
N MET A 1 -4.67 19.72 -21.12
CA MET A 1 -4.07 20.37 -19.93
C MET A 1 -4.68 21.76 -19.77
N TYR A 2 -5.67 21.90 -18.85
CA TYR A 2 -6.30 23.20 -18.60
C TYR A 2 -5.30 24.08 -17.87
N LYS A 3 -4.86 25.18 -18.50
CA LYS A 3 -4.11 26.24 -17.82
C LYS A 3 -5.08 26.94 -16.85
N MET A 4 -4.89 26.76 -15.58
CA MET A 4 -5.63 27.46 -14.54
C MET A 4 -5.34 28.95 -14.65
N ASP A 5 -6.40 29.78 -14.61
CA ASP A 5 -6.29 31.24 -14.67
C ASP A 5 -5.42 31.75 -13.50
N GLU A 6 -4.51 32.68 -13.76
CA GLU A 6 -3.62 33.29 -12.76
C GLU A 6 -4.39 33.95 -11.61
N LYS A 7 -5.58 34.51 -11.89
CA LYS A 7 -6.47 35.03 -10.84
C LYS A 7 -6.96 33.95 -9.90
N LEU A 8 -7.31 32.77 -10.46
CA LEU A 8 -7.77 31.62 -9.67
C LEU A 8 -6.65 31.08 -8.79
N LYS A 9 -5.42 30.99 -9.31
CA LYS A 9 -4.24 30.60 -8.53
C LYS A 9 -3.99 31.54 -7.37
N THR A 10 -4.03 32.85 -7.63
CA THR A 10 -3.84 33.88 -6.60
C THR A 10 -4.92 33.80 -5.52
N THR A 11 -6.18 33.57 -5.91
CA THR A 11 -7.29 33.43 -4.97
C THR A 11 -7.12 32.18 -4.09
N ILE A 12 -6.76 31.04 -4.68
CA ILE A 12 -6.53 29.81 -3.92
C ILE A 12 -5.36 30.00 -2.95
N SER A 13 -4.25 30.60 -3.40
CA SER A 13 -3.10 30.88 -2.53
C SER A 13 -3.48 31.77 -1.34
N LEU A 14 -4.32 32.77 -1.56
CA LEU A 14 -4.82 33.64 -0.50
C LEU A 14 -5.71 32.88 0.50
N VAL A 15 -6.61 32.05 0.00
CA VAL A 15 -7.50 31.19 0.83
C VAL A 15 -6.67 30.26 1.71
N VAL A 16 -5.66 29.63 1.16
CA VAL A 16 -4.75 28.74 1.89
C VAL A 16 -3.97 29.50 2.97
N GLN A 17 -3.48 30.69 2.63
CA GLN A 17 -2.76 31.53 3.59
C GLN A 17 -3.66 31.97 4.75
N LEU A 18 -4.88 32.38 4.47
CA LEU A 18 -5.87 32.76 5.48
C LEU A 18 -6.26 31.58 6.37
N SER A 19 -6.44 30.40 5.80
CA SER A 19 -6.75 29.18 6.54
C SER A 19 -5.62 28.78 7.49
N LYS A 20 -4.36 28.99 7.09
CA LYS A 20 -3.18 28.76 7.97
C LYS A 20 -3.09 29.78 9.13
N GLN A 21 -3.55 30.99 8.93
CA GLN A 21 -3.40 32.09 9.88
C GLN A 21 -4.62 32.28 10.81
N ASN A 22 -5.78 31.76 10.43
CA ASN A 22 -7.04 32.01 11.15
C ASN A 22 -7.85 30.70 11.27
N SER A 23 -7.90 30.16 12.49
CA SER A 23 -8.63 28.91 12.79
C SER A 23 -10.14 29.00 12.60
N GLU A 24 -10.73 30.17 12.76
CA GLU A 24 -12.16 30.40 12.54
C GLU A 24 -12.49 30.37 11.04
N PHE A 25 -11.65 31.04 10.23
CA PHE A 25 -11.74 30.97 8.78
C PHE A 25 -11.56 29.52 8.27
N ASP A 26 -10.59 28.76 8.82
CA ASP A 26 -10.39 27.36 8.48
C ASP A 26 -11.63 26.53 8.79
N SER A 27 -12.27 26.76 9.95
CA SER A 27 -13.50 26.07 10.35
C SER A 27 -14.67 26.35 9.39
N GLU A 28 -14.87 27.60 9.02
CA GLU A 28 -15.94 28.00 8.09
C GLU A 28 -15.67 27.52 6.66
N LEU A 29 -14.42 27.56 6.23
CA LEU A 29 -14.02 27.01 4.92
C LEU A 29 -14.31 25.51 4.83
N ARG A 30 -14.04 24.77 5.89
CA ARG A 30 -14.34 23.33 5.97
C ARG A 30 -15.82 23.04 5.88
N LYS A 31 -16.66 23.83 6.61
CA LYS A 31 -18.10 23.72 6.51
C LYS A 31 -18.59 23.97 5.09
N ALA A 32 -18.07 25.04 4.45
CA ALA A 32 -18.44 25.42 3.10
C ALA A 32 -18.05 24.36 2.06
N LEU A 33 -16.93 23.68 2.27
CA LEU A 33 -16.44 22.59 1.40
C LEU A 33 -17.10 21.23 1.70
N GLY A 34 -18.02 21.17 2.67
CA GLY A 34 -18.66 19.92 3.10
C GLY A 34 -17.68 18.94 3.77
N VAL A 35 -16.50 19.43 4.18
CA VAL A 35 -15.51 18.65 4.91
C VAL A 35 -15.94 18.67 6.37
N GLY A 36 -16.84 17.74 6.73
CA GLY A 36 -17.42 17.65 8.07
C GLY A 36 -16.37 17.55 9.17
N ASN A 37 -16.80 17.87 10.40
CA ASN A 37 -15.99 17.75 11.61
C ASN A 37 -15.46 16.32 11.74
N ILE A 38 -14.26 16.09 11.20
CA ILE A 38 -13.54 14.86 11.49
C ILE A 38 -13.08 15.02 12.93
N SER A 39 -13.79 14.32 13.80
CA SER A 39 -13.40 14.16 15.18
C SER A 39 -11.92 13.84 15.25
N ASN A 40 -11.15 14.70 15.89
CA ASN A 40 -9.85 14.55 16.55
C ASN A 40 -8.93 13.37 16.17
N SER A 41 -9.00 12.83 14.98
CA SER A 41 -8.07 11.80 14.54
C SER A 41 -6.89 12.45 13.81
N ALA A 42 -5.84 12.60 14.56
CA ALA A 42 -4.43 12.44 14.22
C ALA A 42 -3.77 13.30 13.14
N PHE A 43 -4.47 14.12 12.33
CA PHE A 43 -3.79 14.99 11.38
C PHE A 43 -4.06 16.46 11.67
N PRO A 44 -3.02 17.26 11.99
CA PRO A 44 -3.12 18.71 12.07
C PRO A 44 -3.67 19.28 10.76
N SER A 45 -4.54 20.29 10.87
CA SER A 45 -5.14 21.00 9.72
C SER A 45 -4.12 21.43 8.68
N GLU A 46 -2.93 21.82 9.14
CA GLU A 46 -1.79 22.21 8.32
C GLU A 46 -1.36 21.12 7.33
N LYS A 47 -1.23 19.88 7.76
CA LYS A 47 -0.85 18.77 6.87
C LYS A 47 -1.90 18.46 5.79
N ARG A 48 -3.17 18.71 6.08
CA ARG A 48 -4.26 18.54 5.09
C ARG A 48 -4.25 19.65 4.04
N ILE A 49 -4.00 20.88 4.46
CA ILE A 49 -3.86 22.03 3.55
C ILE A 49 -2.62 21.84 2.67
N GLU A 50 -1.50 21.50 3.24
CA GLU A 50 -0.27 21.15 2.54
C GLU A 50 -0.51 20.07 1.47
N HIS A 51 -1.36 19.11 1.77
CA HIS A 51 -1.75 18.04 0.86
C HIS A 51 -2.66 18.50 -0.27
N ILE A 52 -3.62 19.38 0.03
CA ILE A 52 -4.48 20.03 -0.97
C ILE A 52 -3.63 20.88 -1.89
N GLU A 53 -2.68 21.63 -1.34
CA GLU A 53 -1.73 22.43 -2.12
C GLU A 53 -0.93 21.57 -3.10
N LYS A 54 -0.35 20.46 -2.61
CA LYS A 54 0.39 19.52 -3.45
C LYS A 54 -0.50 18.87 -4.51
N TYR A 55 -1.71 18.44 -4.13
CA TYR A 55 -2.66 17.86 -5.05
C TYR A 55 -3.07 18.81 -6.18
N LEU A 56 -3.27 20.09 -5.85
CA LEU A 56 -3.62 21.12 -6.83
C LEU A 56 -2.40 21.61 -7.63
N GLY A 57 -1.19 21.14 -7.32
CA GLY A 57 0.03 21.60 -7.95
C GLY A 57 0.36 23.06 -7.58
N LEU A 58 -0.16 23.53 -6.44
CA LEU A 58 0.11 24.87 -5.92
C LEU A 58 1.43 24.95 -5.16
N ASP A 59 2.01 23.81 -4.87
CA ASP A 59 3.27 23.66 -4.13
C ASP A 59 4.47 23.80 -5.08
N TYR A 60 4.59 24.98 -5.70
CA TYR A 60 5.70 25.29 -6.59
C TYR A 60 7.00 25.60 -5.85
N TYR A 61 6.99 25.68 -4.51
CA TYR A 61 8.10 26.24 -3.74
C TYR A 61 8.54 25.44 -2.51
N VAL A 62 7.96 24.27 -2.26
CA VAL A 62 8.44 23.44 -1.16
C VAL A 62 9.12 22.20 -1.72
N ASP A 63 10.44 22.16 -1.58
CA ASP A 63 11.34 21.05 -1.91
C ASP A 63 11.05 19.74 -1.13
N ASN A 64 9.88 19.62 -0.55
CA ASN A 64 9.43 18.46 0.20
C ASN A 64 8.49 17.57 -0.63
N GLN A 65 9.04 16.93 -1.65
CA GLN A 65 8.41 15.78 -2.33
C GLN A 65 8.26 14.55 -1.41
N GLN A 66 8.44 14.69 -0.11
CA GLN A 66 8.47 13.58 0.87
C GLN A 66 7.17 12.79 1.02
N SER A 67 6.07 13.23 0.42
CA SER A 67 4.79 12.52 0.51
C SER A 67 4.36 11.79 -0.78
N LEU A 68 5.07 11.98 -1.87
CA LEU A 68 4.86 11.27 -3.13
C LEU A 68 6.07 10.37 -3.40
N ILE A 69 5.80 9.16 -3.85
CA ILE A 69 6.87 8.27 -4.32
C ILE A 69 7.47 8.87 -5.59
N ASP A 70 8.79 9.05 -5.60
CA ASP A 70 9.51 9.62 -6.74
C ASP A 70 9.82 8.54 -7.80
N TYR A 71 9.35 8.76 -9.02
CA TYR A 71 9.54 7.89 -10.19
C TYR A 71 10.44 8.53 -11.26
N CYS A 72 11.26 9.53 -10.92
CA CYS A 72 12.12 10.22 -11.91
C CYS A 72 13.14 9.31 -12.59
N PHE A 73 13.49 8.18 -11.98
CA PHE A 73 14.42 7.20 -12.57
C PHE A 73 13.80 6.40 -13.74
N ILE A 74 12.47 6.39 -13.88
CA ILE A 74 11.77 5.72 -14.99
C ILE A 74 11.99 6.54 -16.26
N SER A 75 12.65 5.96 -17.24
CA SER A 75 12.98 6.63 -18.51
C SER A 75 11.79 6.71 -19.47
N GLU A 76 10.89 5.74 -19.43
CA GLU A 76 9.70 5.69 -20.28
C GLU A 76 8.64 6.69 -19.82
N PRO A 77 8.34 7.73 -20.64
CA PRO A 77 7.42 8.81 -20.23
C PRO A 77 6.02 8.30 -19.87
N ASP A 78 5.50 7.33 -20.61
CA ASP A 78 4.15 6.81 -20.40
C ASP A 78 4.06 5.99 -19.10
N VAL A 79 5.06 5.14 -18.83
CA VAL A 79 5.15 4.36 -17.59
C VAL A 79 5.26 5.28 -16.39
N ARG A 80 6.16 6.28 -16.48
CA ARG A 80 6.34 7.27 -15.41
C ARG A 80 5.07 8.09 -15.17
N ALA A 81 4.40 8.54 -16.24
CA ALA A 81 3.16 9.30 -16.13
C ALA A 81 2.05 8.48 -15.46
N GLN A 82 1.94 7.19 -15.79
CA GLN A 82 0.96 6.30 -15.17
C GLN A 82 1.27 6.07 -13.68
N LEU A 83 2.51 5.80 -13.31
CA LEU A 83 2.92 5.64 -11.90
C LEU A 83 2.64 6.90 -11.07
N ILE A 84 2.93 8.08 -11.62
CA ILE A 84 2.60 9.36 -10.97
C ILE A 84 1.08 9.53 -10.84
N SER A 85 0.31 9.15 -11.86
CA SER A 85 -1.15 9.21 -11.82
C SER A 85 -1.72 8.28 -10.74
N ASP A 86 -1.27 7.02 -10.69
CA ASP A 86 -1.71 6.05 -9.70
C ASP A 86 -1.32 6.47 -8.27
N ASN A 87 -0.11 7.04 -8.11
CA ASN A 87 0.34 7.56 -6.82
C ASN A 87 -0.53 8.75 -6.36
N ARG A 88 -0.90 9.66 -7.25
CA ARG A 88 -1.81 10.76 -6.94
C ARG A 88 -3.19 10.26 -6.55
N GLU A 89 -3.75 9.29 -7.28
CA GLU A 89 -5.04 8.71 -6.92
C GLU A 89 -4.97 7.98 -5.57
N MET A 90 -3.90 7.21 -5.32
CA MET A 90 -3.65 6.59 -4.01
C MET A 90 -3.69 7.61 -2.88
N MET A 91 -3.00 8.74 -3.04
CA MET A 91 -2.96 9.79 -2.01
C MET A 91 -4.30 10.51 -1.81
N ARG A 92 -5.17 10.55 -2.82
CA ARG A 92 -6.55 11.08 -2.70
C ARG A 92 -7.39 10.31 -1.68
N PHE A 93 -7.21 8.99 -1.58
CA PHE A 93 -7.93 8.17 -0.61
C PHE A 93 -7.41 8.35 0.82
N ARG A 94 -6.16 8.73 0.99
CA ARG A 94 -5.59 9.02 2.31
C ARG A 94 -5.93 10.43 2.80
N TYR A 95 -5.87 11.42 1.92
CA TYR A 95 -5.86 12.85 2.30
C TYR A 95 -6.99 13.66 1.65
N GLY A 96 -7.72 13.08 0.70
CA GLY A 96 -8.73 13.77 -0.10
C GLY A 96 -10.16 13.67 0.45
N THR A 97 -11.08 14.23 -0.31
CA THR A 97 -12.53 14.24 -0.01
C THR A 97 -13.18 12.85 -0.07
N ARG A 98 -12.50 11.85 -0.58
CA ARG A 98 -12.98 10.46 -0.68
C ARG A 98 -12.73 9.62 0.57
N TYR A 99 -12.23 10.23 1.63
CA TYR A 99 -11.89 9.56 2.90
C TYR A 99 -13.07 8.87 3.61
N HIS A 100 -14.31 9.03 3.18
CA HIS A 100 -15.49 8.61 3.95
C HIS A 100 -16.11 7.26 3.58
N SER A 101 -15.58 6.54 2.59
CA SER A 101 -16.08 5.21 2.25
C SER A 101 -15.03 4.40 1.49
N ILE A 102 -14.68 3.23 1.97
CA ILE A 102 -13.76 2.27 1.30
C ILE A 102 -12.39 2.89 0.95
N CYS A 103 -11.88 3.82 1.77
CA CYS A 103 -10.68 4.57 1.38
C CYS A 103 -9.40 3.74 1.48
N PHE A 104 -9.26 2.85 2.47
CA PHE A 104 -8.05 2.05 2.61
C PHE A 104 -7.93 0.98 1.51
N ASP A 105 -9.04 0.34 1.13
CA ASP A 105 -9.05 -0.65 0.05
C ASP A 105 -8.68 -0.04 -1.30
N GLU A 106 -9.27 1.10 -1.65
CA GLU A 106 -8.94 1.80 -2.88
C GLU A 106 -7.50 2.35 -2.85
N PHE A 107 -7.04 2.83 -1.70
CA PHE A 107 -5.64 3.21 -1.50
C PHE A 107 -4.70 2.03 -1.79
N CYS A 108 -4.97 0.86 -1.22
CA CYS A 108 -4.20 -0.36 -1.44
C CYS A 108 -4.28 -0.84 -2.89
N ARG A 109 -5.42 -0.66 -3.57
CA ARG A 109 -5.57 -1.01 -4.98
C ARG A 109 -4.63 -0.18 -5.87
N TYR A 110 -4.54 1.13 -5.64
CA TYR A 110 -3.59 1.98 -6.38
C TYR A 110 -2.13 1.70 -5.99
N ALA A 111 -1.86 1.34 -4.75
CA ALA A 111 -0.54 0.84 -4.35
C ALA A 111 -0.15 -0.44 -5.10
N HIS A 112 -1.10 -1.39 -5.25
CA HIS A 112 -0.87 -2.60 -6.03
C HIS A 112 -0.59 -2.33 -7.51
N LEU A 113 -1.32 -1.41 -8.15
CA LEU A 113 -1.08 -1.04 -9.55
C LEU A 113 0.35 -0.50 -9.74
N GLN A 114 0.82 0.34 -8.82
CA GLN A 114 2.19 0.85 -8.84
C GLN A 114 3.22 -0.29 -8.67
N ALA A 115 2.99 -1.19 -7.71
CA ALA A 115 3.89 -2.34 -7.49
C ALA A 115 3.91 -3.28 -8.72
N GLU A 116 2.78 -3.55 -9.35
CA GLU A 116 2.71 -4.36 -10.56
C GLU A 116 3.45 -3.69 -11.73
N MET A 117 3.27 -2.39 -11.91
CA MET A 117 3.96 -1.62 -12.95
C MET A 117 5.47 -1.57 -12.75
N LEU A 118 5.95 -1.40 -11.51
CA LEU A 118 7.37 -1.42 -11.17
C LEU A 118 8.01 -2.78 -11.49
N LEU A 119 7.35 -3.89 -11.13
CA LEU A 119 7.83 -5.22 -11.46
C LEU A 119 7.83 -5.47 -12.98
N ASN A 120 6.80 -5.04 -13.69
CA ASN A 120 6.76 -5.13 -15.15
C ASN A 120 7.90 -4.33 -15.78
N TYR A 121 8.13 -3.11 -15.32
CA TYR A 121 9.21 -2.26 -15.79
C TYR A 121 10.58 -2.89 -15.54
N PHE A 122 10.81 -3.45 -14.35
CA PHE A 122 12.06 -4.15 -14.03
C PHE A 122 12.34 -5.29 -15.01
N TYR A 123 11.40 -6.22 -15.16
CA TYR A 123 11.59 -7.38 -16.02
C TYR A 123 11.70 -7.03 -17.51
N ASP A 124 10.99 -5.99 -17.96
CA ASP A 124 11.13 -5.50 -19.34
C ASP A 124 12.53 -4.97 -19.62
N ARG A 125 13.10 -4.26 -18.65
CA ARG A 125 14.43 -3.66 -18.78
C ARG A 125 15.57 -4.67 -18.66
N VAL A 126 15.45 -5.62 -17.74
CA VAL A 126 16.54 -6.58 -17.46
C VAL A 126 16.54 -7.71 -18.46
N ASP A 127 15.39 -8.21 -18.85
CA ASP A 127 15.28 -9.43 -19.65
C ASP A 127 15.05 -9.18 -21.16
N GLY A 128 14.44 -8.06 -21.53
CA GLY A 128 14.21 -7.68 -22.93
C GLY A 128 13.22 -8.56 -23.71
N SER A 129 12.84 -9.73 -23.18
CA SER A 129 11.83 -10.61 -23.79
C SER A 129 11.07 -11.45 -22.77
N VAL A 130 9.81 -11.78 -23.10
CA VAL A 130 8.96 -12.62 -22.23
C VAL A 130 9.58 -13.98 -21.92
N LYS A 131 10.29 -14.58 -22.89
CA LYS A 131 10.94 -15.87 -22.71
C LYS A 131 12.09 -15.78 -21.70
N GLU A 132 12.89 -14.74 -21.77
CA GLU A 132 13.98 -14.50 -20.83
C GLU A 132 13.44 -14.19 -19.45
N THR A 133 12.37 -13.40 -19.34
CA THR A 133 11.67 -13.15 -18.08
C THR A 133 11.15 -14.45 -17.44
N ILE A 134 10.54 -15.35 -18.21
CA ILE A 134 10.09 -16.64 -17.70
C ILE A 134 11.27 -17.45 -17.15
N ASN A 135 12.40 -17.48 -17.87
CA ASN A 135 13.61 -18.19 -17.43
C ASN A 135 14.20 -17.54 -16.18
N HIS A 136 14.22 -16.24 -16.11
CA HIS A 136 14.66 -15.46 -14.97
C HIS A 136 13.80 -15.78 -13.73
N ILE A 137 12.49 -15.66 -13.86
CA ILE A 137 11.55 -15.98 -12.77
C ILE A 137 11.75 -17.44 -12.30
N LYS A 138 11.87 -18.40 -13.21
CA LYS A 138 12.08 -19.82 -12.84
C LYS A 138 13.37 -20.07 -12.06
N ARG A 139 14.43 -19.31 -12.30
CA ARG A 139 15.68 -19.41 -11.52
C ARG A 139 15.48 -19.06 -10.06
N HIS A 140 14.68 -18.04 -9.77
CA HIS A 140 14.44 -17.51 -8.42
C HIS A 140 13.14 -18.01 -7.77
N ASN A 141 12.19 -18.48 -8.59
CA ASN A 141 10.92 -19.09 -8.16
C ASN A 141 10.63 -20.35 -9.02
N PRO A 142 11.25 -21.50 -8.71
CA PRO A 142 11.10 -22.72 -9.50
C PRO A 142 9.66 -23.27 -9.54
N THR A 143 8.81 -22.90 -8.57
CA THR A 143 7.41 -23.33 -8.47
C THR A 143 6.45 -22.45 -9.25
N ALA A 144 6.94 -21.37 -9.89
CA ALA A 144 6.11 -20.47 -10.66
C ALA A 144 5.43 -21.19 -11.84
N LEU A 145 4.13 -21.04 -11.96
CA LEU A 145 3.33 -21.58 -13.04
C LEU A 145 3.12 -20.54 -14.13
N PHE A 146 3.26 -20.99 -15.37
CA PHE A 146 3.06 -20.15 -16.56
C PHE A 146 2.03 -20.80 -17.48
N LYS A 147 1.22 -19.97 -18.13
CA LYS A 147 0.28 -20.45 -19.15
C LYS A 147 1.03 -20.79 -20.43
N ASP A 148 0.62 -21.81 -21.16
CA ASP A 148 1.24 -22.25 -22.42
C ASP A 148 1.32 -21.16 -23.51
N LYS A 149 0.46 -20.12 -23.39
CA LYS A 149 0.35 -19.02 -24.35
C LYS A 149 0.71 -17.66 -23.76
N THR A 150 1.69 -17.62 -22.83
CA THR A 150 2.19 -16.34 -22.28
C THR A 150 2.89 -15.55 -23.39
N LYS A 151 2.31 -14.41 -23.81
CA LYS A 151 2.78 -13.59 -24.92
C LYS A 151 3.32 -12.23 -24.48
N SER A 152 2.93 -11.78 -23.29
CA SER A 152 3.31 -10.48 -22.74
C SER A 152 3.70 -10.60 -21.26
N LEU A 153 4.37 -9.59 -20.72
CA LEU A 153 4.67 -9.52 -19.29
C LEU A 153 3.39 -9.44 -18.44
N GLY A 154 2.31 -8.88 -18.97
CA GLY A 154 0.99 -8.84 -18.33
C GLY A 154 0.34 -10.21 -18.16
N ASP A 155 0.71 -11.21 -18.99
CA ASP A 155 0.23 -12.58 -18.85
C ASP A 155 0.91 -13.35 -17.71
N ILE A 156 2.07 -12.87 -17.25
CA ILE A 156 2.79 -13.44 -16.11
C ILE A 156 2.17 -12.91 -14.82
N SER A 157 1.81 -13.82 -13.92
CA SER A 157 1.16 -13.41 -12.68
C SER A 157 2.04 -12.48 -11.86
N TYR A 158 1.42 -11.46 -11.23
CA TYR A 158 2.09 -10.58 -10.28
C TYR A 158 2.84 -11.38 -9.21
N ASN A 159 2.18 -12.42 -8.67
CA ASN A 159 2.75 -13.26 -7.63
C ASN A 159 4.04 -13.95 -8.08
N SER A 160 4.09 -14.49 -9.30
CA SER A 160 5.30 -15.13 -9.82
C SER A 160 6.46 -14.16 -9.93
N LYS A 161 6.19 -12.93 -10.41
CA LYS A 161 7.17 -11.84 -10.52
C LYS A 161 7.66 -11.39 -9.13
N LEU A 162 6.74 -11.11 -8.21
CA LEU A 162 7.08 -10.66 -6.85
C LEU A 162 7.92 -11.67 -6.09
N TRP A 163 7.54 -12.96 -6.11
CA TRP A 163 8.30 -14.00 -5.39
C TRP A 163 9.70 -14.20 -5.96
N ALA A 164 9.87 -14.14 -7.28
CA ALA A 164 11.18 -14.23 -7.90
C ALA A 164 12.04 -13.00 -7.54
N PHE A 165 11.48 -11.79 -7.66
CA PHE A 165 12.13 -10.54 -7.30
C PHE A 165 12.58 -10.53 -5.83
N LYS A 166 11.70 -10.93 -4.92
CA LYS A 166 11.98 -11.07 -3.49
C LYS A 166 13.15 -12.03 -3.23
N ALA A 167 13.16 -13.19 -3.88
CA ALA A 167 14.19 -14.20 -3.68
C ALA A 167 15.56 -13.72 -4.19
N GLU A 168 15.57 -12.95 -5.28
CA GLU A 168 16.78 -12.39 -5.86
C GLU A 168 17.38 -11.27 -5.01
N PHE A 169 16.57 -10.29 -4.61
CA PHE A 169 17.03 -9.06 -3.95
C PHE A 169 16.90 -9.08 -2.42
N ARG A 170 16.45 -10.17 -1.83
CA ARG A 170 16.32 -10.35 -0.37
C ARG A 170 15.58 -9.20 0.32
N MET A 171 14.48 -8.77 -0.27
CA MET A 171 13.63 -7.72 0.31
C MET A 171 13.19 -8.07 1.74
N GLU A 172 12.91 -7.05 2.55
CA GLU A 172 12.44 -7.24 3.92
C GLU A 172 11.16 -8.07 4.00
N TYR A 173 11.03 -8.85 5.08
CA TYR A 173 9.92 -9.78 5.24
C TYR A 173 8.58 -9.05 5.34
N GLU A 174 8.52 -7.97 6.10
CA GLU A 174 7.33 -7.14 6.29
C GLU A 174 6.86 -6.55 4.96
N THR A 175 7.75 -5.96 4.20
CA THR A 175 7.46 -5.41 2.86
C THR A 175 6.86 -6.46 1.95
N ASN A 176 7.39 -7.66 1.96
CA ASN A 176 6.87 -8.75 1.13
C ASN A 176 5.45 -9.19 1.52
N ILE A 177 5.15 -9.22 2.83
CA ILE A 177 3.81 -9.52 3.32
C ILE A 177 2.84 -8.45 2.86
N ILE A 178 3.19 -7.17 3.01
CA ILE A 178 2.32 -6.06 2.60
C ILE A 178 2.06 -6.11 1.10
N LEU A 179 3.07 -6.31 0.27
CA LEU A 179 2.90 -6.42 -1.19
C LEU A 179 2.01 -7.61 -1.58
N ASP A 180 2.05 -8.74 -0.85
CA ASP A 180 1.12 -9.85 -1.06
C ASP A 180 -0.30 -9.50 -0.60
N TYR A 181 -0.46 -8.77 0.50
CA TYR A 181 -1.76 -8.28 0.96
C TYR A 181 -2.40 -7.31 -0.05
N LEU A 182 -1.62 -6.43 -0.67
CA LEU A 182 -2.12 -5.55 -1.75
C LEU A 182 -2.69 -6.36 -2.91
N ARG A 183 -2.02 -7.43 -3.32
CA ARG A 183 -2.53 -8.37 -4.34
C ARG A 183 -3.84 -9.01 -3.92
N ARG A 184 -3.94 -9.41 -2.65
CA ARG A 184 -5.13 -10.03 -2.10
C ARG A 184 -6.31 -9.08 -2.12
N ILE A 185 -6.16 -7.83 -1.68
CA ILE A 185 -7.19 -6.79 -1.75
C ILE A 185 -7.70 -6.62 -3.18
N ARG A 186 -6.81 -6.49 -4.15
CA ARG A 186 -7.18 -6.34 -5.56
C ARG A 186 -8.07 -7.50 -6.05
N ASN A 187 -7.79 -8.72 -5.62
CA ASN A 187 -8.54 -9.89 -6.03
C ASN A 187 -9.89 -10.04 -5.29
N GLU A 188 -9.98 -9.60 -4.05
CA GLU A 188 -11.15 -9.74 -3.19
C GLU A 188 -12.13 -8.57 -3.31
N SER A 189 -11.69 -7.40 -3.76
CA SER A 189 -12.51 -6.17 -3.83
C SER A 189 -13.81 -6.31 -4.64
N SER A 190 -13.91 -7.33 -5.50
CA SER A 190 -15.12 -7.63 -6.26
C SER A 190 -16.17 -8.48 -5.51
N HIS A 191 -15.87 -8.99 -4.30
CA HIS A 191 -16.70 -9.99 -3.60
C HIS A 191 -16.94 -9.70 -2.11
N ARG A 192 -16.58 -8.52 -1.60
CA ARG A 192 -16.68 -8.22 -0.16
C ARG A 192 -18.09 -7.95 0.29
N SER A 193 -18.49 -8.66 1.37
CA SER A 193 -19.60 -8.29 2.23
C SER A 193 -19.02 -7.86 3.59
N PRO A 194 -19.07 -6.57 3.96
CA PRO A 194 -18.50 -6.07 5.22
C PRO A 194 -19.05 -6.80 6.47
N GLU A 195 -20.28 -7.26 6.41
CA GLU A 195 -20.96 -7.93 7.52
C GLU A 195 -20.33 -9.25 7.98
N ASN A 196 -19.46 -9.85 7.16
CA ASN A 196 -18.83 -11.14 7.49
C ASN A 196 -17.40 -11.00 8.04
N GLU A 197 -16.73 -9.85 7.88
CA GLU A 197 -15.32 -9.70 8.27
C GLU A 197 -15.15 -9.70 9.79
N ASP A 198 -15.94 -8.94 10.51
CA ASP A 198 -15.89 -8.87 11.99
C ASP A 198 -16.19 -10.22 12.63
N LYS A 199 -17.16 -10.96 12.09
CA LYS A 199 -17.49 -12.30 12.54
C LYS A 199 -16.32 -13.25 12.30
N THR A 200 -15.69 -13.18 11.14
CA THR A 200 -14.55 -14.02 10.78
C THR A 200 -13.35 -13.76 11.68
N ILE A 201 -13.05 -12.48 11.98
CA ILE A 201 -11.98 -12.10 12.92
C ILE A 201 -12.27 -12.65 14.31
N HIS A 202 -13.52 -12.52 14.78
CA HIS A 202 -13.91 -13.03 16.09
C HIS A 202 -13.78 -14.55 16.20
N ASP A 203 -14.17 -15.27 15.16
CA ASP A 203 -14.08 -16.73 15.11
C ASP A 203 -12.63 -17.21 15.07
N TYR A 204 -11.76 -16.54 14.31
CA TYR A 204 -10.31 -16.81 14.31
C TYR A 204 -9.67 -16.51 15.67
N LYS A 205 -10.03 -15.40 16.30
CA LYS A 205 -9.56 -15.07 17.64
C LYS A 205 -9.94 -16.15 18.65
N LYS A 206 -11.18 -16.65 18.63
CA LYS A 206 -11.60 -17.78 19.46
C LYS A 206 -10.78 -19.04 19.20
N GLN A 207 -10.52 -19.36 17.94
CA GLN A 207 -9.68 -20.51 17.60
C GLN A 207 -8.27 -20.37 18.17
N LEU A 208 -7.65 -19.20 18.05
CA LEU A 208 -6.33 -18.92 18.62
C LEU A 208 -6.31 -19.08 20.14
N ILE A 209 -7.32 -18.56 20.84
CA ILE A 209 -7.46 -18.71 22.29
C ILE A 209 -7.63 -20.18 22.67
N ASN A 210 -8.47 -20.91 21.96
CA ASN A 210 -8.76 -22.32 22.24
C ASN A 210 -7.53 -23.22 22.09
N ILE A 211 -6.61 -22.90 21.19
CA ILE A 211 -5.35 -23.64 21.04
C ILE A 211 -4.26 -23.15 22.01
N GLY A 212 -4.59 -22.22 22.91
CA GLY A 212 -3.70 -21.77 23.98
C GLY A 212 -2.66 -20.74 23.54
N MET A 213 -2.98 -19.90 22.55
CA MET A 213 -2.11 -18.79 22.16
C MET A 213 -1.90 -17.81 23.31
N PRO A 214 -0.70 -17.25 23.47
CA PRO A 214 -0.44 -16.24 24.48
C PRO A 214 -1.29 -15.01 24.24
N LEU A 215 -1.87 -14.46 25.30
CA LEU A 215 -2.66 -13.23 25.26
C LEU A 215 -1.92 -12.11 25.95
N LYS A 216 -2.13 -10.89 25.50
CA LYS A 216 -1.79 -9.65 26.19
C LYS A 216 -2.75 -9.42 27.37
N PRO A 217 -2.42 -8.48 28.28
CA PRO A 217 -3.31 -8.14 29.41
C PRO A 217 -4.69 -7.62 28.98
N ASP A 218 -4.81 -7.05 27.78
CA ASP A 218 -6.04 -6.55 27.18
C ASP A 218 -6.89 -7.67 26.50
N GLY A 219 -6.41 -8.91 26.53
CA GLY A 219 -7.07 -10.07 25.93
C GLY A 219 -6.79 -10.26 24.43
N GLU A 220 -5.98 -9.43 23.81
CA GLU A 220 -5.53 -9.61 22.44
C GLU A 220 -4.44 -10.68 22.31
N VAL A 221 -4.32 -11.31 21.15
CA VAL A 221 -3.26 -12.29 20.89
C VAL A 221 -1.90 -11.60 20.92
N ASP A 222 -0.98 -12.15 21.71
CA ASP A 222 0.38 -11.64 21.81
C ASP A 222 1.29 -12.25 20.75
N PHE A 223 1.24 -11.70 19.55
CA PHE A 223 2.06 -12.15 18.42
C PHE A 223 3.56 -12.01 18.69
N TYR A 224 3.97 -11.02 19.47
CA TYR A 224 5.38 -10.86 19.85
C TYR A 224 5.89 -12.03 20.69
N LYS A 225 5.10 -12.48 21.67
CA LYS A 225 5.43 -13.66 22.46
C LYS A 225 5.40 -14.94 21.64
N LEU A 226 4.52 -15.00 20.62
CA LEU A 226 4.45 -16.14 19.71
C LEU A 226 5.71 -16.20 18.83
N GLU A 227 6.16 -15.07 18.31
CA GLU A 227 7.28 -14.99 17.37
C GLU A 227 8.64 -15.01 18.07
N ASN A 228 8.74 -14.40 19.27
CA ASN A 228 9.99 -14.19 19.99
C ASN A 228 10.05 -14.88 21.34
N GLY A 229 9.03 -15.62 21.75
CA GLY A 229 8.98 -16.32 23.03
C GLY A 229 10.02 -17.44 23.12
N SER A 230 10.56 -17.66 24.33
CA SER A 230 11.49 -18.74 24.58
C SER A 230 10.84 -20.09 24.25
N SER A 231 11.57 -20.89 23.50
CA SER A 231 11.20 -22.16 22.91
C SER A 231 10.83 -23.22 23.99
N THR A 232 9.62 -23.14 24.50
CA THR A 232 9.02 -24.32 25.11
C THR A 232 8.53 -25.24 24.00
N SER A 233 8.60 -26.57 24.18
CA SER A 233 8.17 -27.54 23.17
C SER A 233 6.74 -27.30 22.68
N LYS A 234 5.84 -26.78 23.54
CA LYS A 234 4.48 -26.37 23.18
C LYS A 234 4.45 -25.18 22.20
N MET A 235 5.25 -24.14 22.46
CA MET A 235 5.34 -22.96 21.58
C MET A 235 5.84 -23.33 20.18
N ASN A 236 6.82 -24.21 20.07
CA ASN A 236 7.31 -24.70 18.78
C ASN A 236 6.25 -25.49 17.99
N VAL A 237 5.46 -26.30 18.68
CA VAL A 237 4.34 -27.03 18.04
C VAL A 237 3.27 -26.05 17.56
N TYR A 238 2.88 -25.08 18.38
CA TYR A 238 1.91 -24.04 18.00
C TYR A 238 2.44 -23.20 16.84
N LYS A 239 3.69 -22.76 16.89
CA LYS A 239 4.32 -22.01 15.81
C LYS A 239 4.26 -22.75 14.49
N ASN A 240 4.69 -23.99 14.47
CA ASN A 240 4.71 -24.81 13.26
C ASN A 240 3.31 -25.16 12.71
N VAL A 241 2.33 -25.42 13.58
CA VAL A 241 0.97 -25.76 13.18
C VAL A 241 0.17 -24.52 12.80
N VAL A 242 0.31 -23.44 13.56
CA VAL A 242 -0.51 -22.24 13.41
C VAL A 242 -0.01 -21.36 12.29
N GLU A 243 1.29 -21.07 12.21
CA GLU A 243 1.86 -20.19 11.17
C GLU A 243 1.69 -20.73 9.75
N ASN A 244 1.62 -22.05 9.59
CA ASN A 244 1.42 -22.68 8.29
C ASN A 244 -0.06 -22.89 7.93
N SER A 245 -0.98 -22.61 8.84
CA SER A 245 -2.41 -22.75 8.57
C SER A 245 -2.94 -21.57 7.75
N ASP A 246 -3.84 -21.88 6.79
CA ASP A 246 -4.43 -20.84 5.95
C ASP A 246 -5.30 -19.87 6.76
N TRP A 247 -6.05 -20.38 7.76
CA TRP A 247 -6.87 -19.54 8.63
C TRP A 247 -6.05 -18.54 9.46
N TYR A 248 -4.82 -18.87 9.86
CA TYR A 248 -3.95 -17.94 10.58
C TYR A 248 -3.41 -16.85 9.67
N LYS A 249 -3.05 -17.19 8.43
CA LYS A 249 -2.69 -16.21 7.40
C LYS A 249 -3.85 -15.28 7.10
N ASP A 250 -5.06 -15.80 7.01
CA ASP A 250 -6.27 -15.02 6.83
C ASP A 250 -6.54 -14.09 8.00
N TYR A 251 -6.38 -14.57 9.22
CA TYR A 251 -6.52 -13.76 10.43
C TYR A 251 -5.51 -12.60 10.45
N LYS A 252 -4.22 -12.87 10.18
CA LYS A 252 -3.19 -11.81 10.10
C LYS A 252 -3.52 -10.77 9.04
N TYR A 253 -3.99 -11.19 7.89
CA TYR A 253 -4.41 -10.29 6.82
C TYR A 253 -5.58 -9.39 7.24
N LEU A 254 -6.61 -9.95 7.86
CA LEU A 254 -7.78 -9.19 8.30
C LEU A 254 -7.42 -8.17 9.41
N ILE A 255 -6.57 -8.57 10.37
CA ILE A 255 -6.08 -7.64 11.41
C ILE A 255 -5.28 -6.50 10.78
N TRP A 256 -4.42 -6.79 9.82
CA TRP A 256 -3.69 -5.75 9.10
C TRP A 256 -4.62 -4.81 8.33
N LEU A 257 -5.63 -5.37 7.68
CA LEU A 257 -6.62 -4.60 6.92
C LEU A 257 -7.39 -3.63 7.83
N HIS A 258 -7.85 -4.11 8.99
CA HIS A 258 -8.56 -3.28 9.98
C HIS A 258 -7.68 -2.22 10.66
N LYS A 259 -6.37 -2.43 10.67
CA LYS A 259 -5.42 -1.44 11.21
C LYS A 259 -5.28 -0.22 10.31
N GLU A 260 -5.59 -0.35 9.01
CA GLU A 260 -5.50 0.71 8.01
C GLU A 260 -4.17 1.47 8.01
N SER A 261 -3.05 0.74 8.02
CA SER A 261 -1.71 1.32 8.11
C SER A 261 -1.24 1.89 6.77
N PHE A 262 -1.68 3.08 6.41
CA PHE A 262 -1.31 3.78 5.16
C PHE A 262 0.20 3.93 4.99
N ASP A 263 0.93 4.24 6.08
CA ASP A 263 2.38 4.44 6.03
C ASP A 263 3.13 3.15 5.72
N GLU A 264 2.70 2.02 6.26
CA GLU A 264 3.28 0.71 5.94
C GLU A 264 3.16 0.39 4.44
N VAL A 265 2.01 0.72 3.84
CA VAL A 265 1.78 0.51 2.40
C VAL A 265 2.68 1.42 1.55
N ILE A 266 2.79 2.71 1.92
CA ILE A 266 3.68 3.65 1.20
C ILE A 266 5.13 3.16 1.28
N ASN A 267 5.58 2.80 2.46
CA ASN A 267 6.95 2.32 2.69
C ASN A 267 7.24 1.05 1.86
N ALA A 268 6.28 0.12 1.79
CA ALA A 268 6.45 -1.11 1.01
C ALA A 268 6.58 -0.83 -0.50
N VAL A 269 5.78 0.09 -1.04
CA VAL A 269 5.90 0.48 -2.46
C VAL A 269 7.19 1.26 -2.71
N ASP A 270 7.59 2.13 -1.79
CA ASP A 270 8.83 2.91 -1.91
C ASP A 270 10.08 2.02 -1.83
N GLU A 271 10.10 1.03 -0.95
CA GLU A 271 11.18 0.04 -0.88
C GLU A 271 11.26 -0.79 -2.17
N LEU A 272 10.12 -1.27 -2.69
CA LEU A 272 10.09 -1.95 -3.98
C LEU A 272 10.65 -1.05 -5.09
N LYS A 273 10.20 0.21 -5.17
CA LYS A 273 10.69 1.19 -6.14
C LYS A 273 12.19 1.40 -6.01
N GLN A 274 12.70 1.54 -4.78
CA GLN A 274 14.14 1.74 -4.56
C GLN A 274 14.93 0.52 -5.00
N THR A 275 14.48 -0.68 -4.66
CA THR A 275 15.10 -1.93 -5.09
C THR A 275 15.12 -2.06 -6.63
N VAL A 276 14.02 -1.72 -7.29
CA VAL A 276 13.95 -1.67 -8.76
C VAL A 276 14.95 -0.67 -9.31
N LYS A 277 14.99 0.55 -8.79
CA LYS A 277 15.92 1.61 -9.23
C LYS A 277 17.38 1.17 -9.13
N ASP A 278 17.75 0.58 -8.00
CA ASP A 278 19.15 0.20 -7.73
C ASP A 278 19.64 -0.95 -8.63
N ASN A 279 18.71 -1.77 -9.15
CA ASN A 279 19.03 -2.96 -9.92
C ASN A 279 18.75 -2.88 -11.43
N ILE A 280 18.13 -1.81 -11.92
CA ILE A 280 18.01 -1.54 -13.37
C ILE A 280 19.30 -0.95 -13.95
N SER A 281 20.06 -0.22 -13.14
CA SER A 281 21.25 0.53 -13.60
C SER A 281 22.53 -0.29 -13.53
N ALA A 282 22.46 -1.53 -13.07
CA ALA A 282 23.58 -2.47 -12.99
C ALA A 282 23.61 -3.36 -14.23
#